data_dfecf5381d943abcb094b6308ee27d89
#
_entry.id   dfecf5381d943abcb094b6308ee27d89
#
_cell.length_a   1.000
_cell.length_b   1.000
_cell.length_c   1.000
_cell.angle_alpha   90.00
_cell.angle_beta   90.00
_cell.angle_gamma   90.00
#
_symmetry.space_group_name_H-M   'P 1'
#
loop_
_entity.id
_entity.type
_entity.pdbx_description
1 polymer ?
#
loop_
_entity_poly.entity_id
_entity_poly.type
_entity_poly.pdbx_seq_one_letter_code
_entity_poly.pdbx_strand_id
1 'polypeptide(L)'
;MAPEIFFSIASTAAMIGWVLLILGPRRFAWFNMIPLWIIPGGLSAVYATLIFSRFSAAGGGFDSLENVMILMSSQWVMLAGWVHFLAFDLFVGAFMAARMDRVGVGRLVQAPILGTIFMLGPLGFLIAGLTELGLRASTVWTQTKFLKGKPSAPT
;
A
#
# COMPACT_ATOMS: atom_id res chain seq x y z
N MET A 1 18.19 -19.88 10.98
CA MET A 1 17.97 -18.53 11.52
C MET A 1 16.65 -18.54 12.25
N ALA A 2 16.54 -17.82 13.37
CA ALA A 2 15.32 -17.73 14.16
C ALA A 2 14.27 -16.84 13.45
N PRO A 3 12.95 -17.11 13.58
CA PRO A 3 11.90 -16.30 12.95
C PRO A 3 11.99 -14.80 13.28
N GLU A 4 12.46 -14.47 14.49
CA GLU A 4 12.61 -13.10 14.99
C GLU A 4 13.60 -12.26 14.16
N ILE A 5 14.65 -12.89 13.63
CA ILE A 5 15.62 -12.20 12.77
C ILE A 5 14.97 -11.80 11.45
N PHE A 6 14.20 -12.71 10.84
CA PHE A 6 13.44 -12.40 9.61
C PHE A 6 12.39 -11.32 9.85
N PHE A 7 11.67 -11.38 10.97
CA PHE A 7 10.73 -10.37 11.39
C PHE A 7 11.39 -8.98 11.49
N SER A 8 12.53 -8.88 12.17
CA SER A 8 13.24 -7.62 12.35
C SER A 8 13.74 -7.05 11.02
N ILE A 9 14.32 -7.89 10.16
CA ILE A 9 14.82 -7.47 8.85
C ILE A 9 13.66 -7.00 7.95
N ALA A 10 12.58 -7.77 7.86
CA ALA A 10 11.43 -7.43 7.04
C ALA A 10 10.75 -6.14 7.51
N SER A 11 10.54 -6.00 8.83
CA SER A 11 9.95 -4.80 9.42
C SER A 11 10.81 -3.56 9.22
N THR A 12 12.14 -3.70 9.36
CA THR A 12 13.09 -2.61 9.10
C THR A 12 13.08 -2.19 7.63
N ALA A 13 13.10 -3.16 6.71
CA ALA A 13 13.03 -2.87 5.27
C ALA A 13 11.74 -2.15 4.89
N ALA A 14 10.59 -2.60 5.41
CA ALA A 14 9.31 -1.94 5.20
C ALA A 14 9.30 -0.51 5.78
N MET A 15 9.83 -0.31 6.99
CA MET A 15 9.92 1.01 7.62
C MET A 15 10.77 1.98 6.77
N ILE A 16 11.91 1.51 6.25
CA ILE A 16 12.72 2.29 5.31
C ILE A 16 11.89 2.66 4.09
N GLY A 17 11.13 1.72 3.52
CA GLY A 17 10.24 1.97 2.40
C GLY A 17 9.21 3.07 2.69
N TRP A 18 8.58 3.05 3.86
CA TRP A 18 7.63 4.08 4.30
C TRP A 18 8.27 5.45 4.50
N VAL A 19 9.46 5.51 5.12
CA VAL A 19 10.22 6.76 5.27
C VAL A 19 10.55 7.35 3.90
N LEU A 20 11.06 6.53 2.98
CA LEU A 20 11.34 6.95 1.61
C LEU A 20 10.08 7.42 0.87
N LEU A 21 8.95 6.73 1.04
CA LEU A 21 7.69 7.09 0.42
C LEU A 21 7.15 8.44 0.94
N ILE A 22 7.16 8.66 2.24
CA ILE A 22 6.58 9.86 2.86
C ILE A 22 7.51 11.07 2.70
N LEU A 23 8.80 10.91 2.95
CA LEU A 23 9.75 12.02 3.01
C LEU A 23 10.60 12.18 1.74
N GLY A 24 10.74 11.13 0.94
CA GLY A 24 11.64 11.10 -0.21
C GLY A 24 11.21 11.99 -1.37
N PRO A 25 12.14 12.33 -2.28
CA PRO A 25 11.89 13.21 -3.42
C PRO A 25 11.17 12.49 -4.57
N ARG A 26 9.83 12.46 -4.56
CA ARG A 26 9.02 11.76 -5.57
C ARG A 26 9.14 12.31 -7.00
N ARG A 27 9.84 13.43 -7.20
CA ARG A 27 10.12 13.99 -8.53
C ARG A 27 11.00 13.07 -9.39
N PHE A 28 11.76 12.17 -8.78
CA PHE A 28 12.61 11.23 -9.51
C PHE A 28 11.90 9.88 -9.69
N ALA A 29 11.62 9.50 -10.94
CA ALA A 29 10.92 8.25 -11.24
C ALA A 29 11.66 7.01 -10.69
N TRP A 30 13.00 6.97 -10.84
CA TRP A 30 13.81 5.85 -10.32
C TRP A 30 13.73 5.69 -8.80
N PHE A 31 13.62 6.81 -8.06
CA PHE A 31 13.48 6.80 -6.62
C PHE A 31 12.14 6.19 -6.18
N ASN A 32 11.07 6.49 -6.90
CA ASN A 32 9.73 5.96 -6.61
C ASN A 32 9.64 4.45 -6.86
N MET A 33 10.53 3.86 -7.65
CA MET A 33 10.60 2.41 -7.85
C MET A 33 11.00 1.66 -6.57
N ILE A 34 11.71 2.31 -5.63
CA ILE A 34 12.17 1.68 -4.40
C ILE A 34 10.98 1.27 -3.51
N PRO A 35 10.11 2.19 -3.04
CA PRO A 35 8.96 1.84 -2.22
C PRO A 35 7.83 1.15 -3.00
N LEU A 36 7.78 1.30 -4.34
CA LEU A 36 6.72 0.71 -5.16
C LEU A 36 7.01 -0.74 -5.57
N TRP A 37 8.25 -1.05 -5.93
CA TRP A 37 8.60 -2.35 -6.52
C TRP A 37 9.73 -3.07 -5.82
N ILE A 38 10.83 -2.37 -5.47
CA ILE A 38 12.05 -3.04 -4.98
C ILE A 38 11.81 -3.63 -3.60
N ILE A 39 11.37 -2.84 -2.64
CA ILE A 39 11.13 -3.31 -1.27
C ILE A 39 9.93 -4.27 -1.22
N PRO A 40 8.74 -3.95 -1.77
CA PRO A 40 7.64 -4.89 -1.79
C PRO A 40 7.96 -6.18 -2.54
N GLY A 41 8.69 -6.10 -3.65
CA GLY A 41 9.12 -7.28 -4.40
C GLY A 41 10.07 -8.18 -3.61
N GLY A 42 11.04 -7.59 -2.91
CA GLY A 42 11.94 -8.32 -2.01
C GLY A 42 11.19 -9.00 -0.86
N LEU A 43 10.26 -8.27 -0.22
CA LEU A 43 9.40 -8.82 0.84
C LEU A 43 8.51 -9.95 0.30
N SER A 44 7.96 -9.80 -0.91
CA SER A 44 7.16 -10.84 -1.57
C SER A 44 7.97 -12.11 -1.86
N ALA A 45 9.25 -11.97 -2.23
CA ALA A 45 10.13 -13.13 -2.41
C ALA A 45 10.40 -13.85 -1.08
N VAL A 46 10.59 -13.11 0.01
CA VAL A 46 10.71 -13.68 1.38
C VAL A 46 9.41 -14.40 1.75
N TYR A 47 8.25 -13.76 1.56
CA TYR A 47 6.94 -14.37 1.79
C TYR A 47 6.79 -15.70 1.02
N ALA A 48 7.06 -15.70 -0.28
CA ALA A 48 6.96 -16.88 -1.11
C ALA A 48 7.85 -18.02 -0.60
N THR A 49 9.09 -17.71 -0.24
CA THR A 49 10.03 -18.69 0.33
C THR A 49 9.50 -19.30 1.62
N LEU A 50 8.97 -18.48 2.53
CA LEU A 50 8.40 -18.94 3.79
C LEU A 50 7.16 -19.83 3.58
N ILE A 51 6.24 -19.41 2.72
CA ILE A 51 5.02 -20.17 2.45
C ILE A 51 5.35 -21.50 1.79
N PHE A 52 6.13 -21.51 0.70
CA PHE A 52 6.47 -22.76 0.01
C PHE A 52 7.24 -23.76 0.88
N SER A 53 8.04 -23.28 1.84
CA SER A 53 8.85 -24.14 2.71
C SER A 53 8.14 -24.58 3.99
N ARG A 54 7.10 -23.89 4.45
CA ARG A 54 6.53 -24.06 5.79
C ARG A 54 5.04 -24.35 5.85
N PHE A 55 4.30 -24.04 4.77
CA PHE A 55 2.84 -24.17 4.75
C PHE A 55 2.37 -25.61 5.00
N SER A 56 2.93 -26.58 4.30
CA SER A 56 2.49 -27.98 4.39
C SER A 56 2.75 -28.60 5.79
N ALA A 57 3.72 -28.07 6.53
CA ALA A 57 4.07 -28.56 7.87
C ALA A 57 3.29 -27.86 9.00
N ALA A 58 2.56 -26.78 8.71
CA ALA A 58 1.90 -25.97 9.73
C ALA A 58 0.57 -26.56 10.22
N GLY A 59 -0.05 -27.44 9.43
CA GLY A 59 -1.42 -27.89 9.66
C GLY A 59 -2.45 -26.80 9.35
N GLY A 60 -3.76 -27.13 9.43
CA GLY A 60 -4.84 -26.19 9.09
C GLY A 60 -4.96 -25.92 7.60
N GLY A 61 -5.67 -24.85 7.23
CA GLY A 61 -5.95 -24.49 5.84
C GLY A 61 -6.74 -23.20 5.74
N PHE A 62 -7.31 -22.91 4.56
CA PHE A 62 -8.12 -21.71 4.29
C PHE A 62 -9.62 -22.01 4.11
N ASP A 63 -10.03 -23.23 4.41
CA ASP A 63 -11.40 -23.75 4.21
C ASP A 63 -12.36 -23.41 5.34
N SER A 64 -11.86 -23.11 6.52
CA SER A 64 -12.63 -22.68 7.69
C SER A 64 -11.85 -21.73 8.58
N LEU A 65 -12.56 -20.92 9.40
CA LEU A 65 -11.93 -20.03 10.37
C LEU A 65 -11.07 -20.82 11.38
N GLU A 66 -11.53 -21.98 11.81
CA GLU A 66 -10.79 -22.85 12.72
C GLU A 66 -9.46 -23.30 12.10
N ASN A 67 -9.48 -23.77 10.86
CA ASN A 67 -8.28 -24.18 10.13
C ASN A 67 -7.33 -23.01 9.86
N VAL A 68 -7.85 -21.81 9.61
CA VAL A 68 -7.03 -20.59 9.52
C VAL A 68 -6.36 -20.28 10.86
N MET A 69 -7.06 -20.42 11.99
CA MET A 69 -6.48 -20.22 13.32
C MET A 69 -5.36 -21.23 13.62
N ILE A 70 -5.56 -22.51 13.27
CA ILE A 70 -4.53 -23.54 13.38
C ILE A 70 -3.31 -23.18 12.52
N LEU A 71 -3.52 -22.81 11.25
CA LEU A 71 -2.48 -22.42 10.31
C LEU A 71 -1.66 -21.23 10.85
N MET A 72 -2.33 -20.20 11.35
CA MET A 72 -1.70 -18.99 11.90
C MET A 72 -1.04 -19.21 13.28
N SER A 73 -1.27 -20.33 13.94
CA SER A 73 -0.56 -20.69 15.18
C SER A 73 0.90 -21.06 14.93
N SER A 74 1.26 -21.44 13.71
CA SER A 74 2.65 -21.67 13.31
C SER A 74 3.42 -20.36 13.23
N GLN A 75 4.51 -20.22 13.99
CA GLN A 75 5.36 -19.01 13.97
C GLN A 75 5.85 -18.63 12.56
N TRP A 76 6.19 -19.62 11.74
CA TRP A 76 6.68 -19.38 10.38
C TRP A 76 5.59 -18.92 9.43
N VAL A 77 4.37 -19.45 9.55
CA VAL A 77 3.24 -19.02 8.73
C VAL A 77 2.73 -17.65 9.21
N MET A 78 2.72 -17.41 10.52
CA MET A 78 2.42 -16.10 11.07
C MET A 78 3.42 -15.04 10.58
N LEU A 79 4.72 -15.37 10.58
CA LEU A 79 5.76 -14.50 10.04
C LEU A 79 5.53 -14.23 8.55
N ALA A 80 5.17 -15.25 7.77
CA ALA A 80 4.83 -15.06 6.35
C ALA A 80 3.65 -14.11 6.19
N GLY A 81 2.59 -14.28 6.99
CA GLY A 81 1.44 -13.37 7.02
C GLY A 81 1.84 -11.92 7.35
N TRP A 82 2.74 -11.73 8.31
CA TRP A 82 3.29 -10.42 8.65
C TRP A 82 4.06 -9.79 7.46
N VAL A 83 4.95 -10.54 6.82
CA VAL A 83 5.71 -10.08 5.65
C VAL A 83 4.77 -9.75 4.48
N HIS A 84 3.69 -10.54 4.28
CA HIS A 84 2.65 -10.23 3.31
C HIS A 84 2.01 -8.86 3.58
N PHE A 85 1.62 -8.59 4.82
CA PHE A 85 1.09 -7.30 5.23
C PHE A 85 2.05 -6.15 4.89
N LEU A 86 3.31 -6.27 5.32
CA LEU A 86 4.32 -5.24 5.08
C LEU A 86 4.53 -4.95 3.59
N ALA A 87 4.56 -6.00 2.76
CA ALA A 87 4.75 -5.88 1.32
C ALA A 87 3.56 -5.18 0.66
N PHE A 88 2.34 -5.64 0.95
CA PHE A 88 1.14 -5.13 0.31
C PHE A 88 0.76 -3.73 0.78
N ASP A 89 0.88 -3.43 2.06
CA ASP A 89 0.57 -2.10 2.57
C ASP A 89 1.53 -1.04 2.00
N LEU A 90 2.83 -1.36 1.90
CA LEU A 90 3.79 -0.45 1.28
C LEU A 90 3.51 -0.27 -0.23
N PHE A 91 3.20 -1.35 -0.95
CA PHE A 91 2.83 -1.29 -2.36
C PHE A 91 1.58 -0.44 -2.58
N VAL A 92 0.51 -0.70 -1.81
CA VAL A 92 -0.74 0.07 -1.87
C VAL A 92 -0.50 1.52 -1.50
N GLY A 93 0.30 1.79 -0.46
CA GLY A 93 0.68 3.15 -0.06
C GLY A 93 1.40 3.91 -1.18
N ALA A 94 2.40 3.29 -1.80
CA ALA A 94 3.14 3.88 -2.91
C ALA A 94 2.26 4.11 -4.15
N PHE A 95 1.38 3.15 -4.47
CA PHE A 95 0.41 3.25 -5.54
C PHE A 95 -0.58 4.41 -5.32
N MET A 96 -1.17 4.50 -4.13
CA MET A 96 -2.11 5.57 -3.80
C MET A 96 -1.44 6.94 -3.70
N ALA A 97 -0.20 7.00 -3.21
CA ALA A 97 0.59 8.23 -3.23
C ALA A 97 0.78 8.78 -4.65
N ALA A 98 1.14 7.91 -5.60
CA ALA A 98 1.28 8.30 -7.01
C ALA A 98 -0.06 8.76 -7.63
N ARG A 99 -1.19 8.17 -7.23
CA ARG A 99 -2.52 8.59 -7.67
C ARG A 99 -2.91 9.95 -7.10
N MET A 100 -2.68 10.17 -5.82
CA MET A 100 -2.92 11.46 -5.14
C MET A 100 -2.05 12.58 -5.72
N ASP A 101 -0.80 12.30 -6.09
CA ASP A 101 0.08 13.26 -6.77
C ASP A 101 -0.54 13.72 -8.11
N ARG A 102 -1.14 12.79 -8.89
CA ARG A 102 -1.78 13.10 -10.18
C ARG A 102 -3.00 14.01 -10.07
N VAL A 103 -3.71 13.97 -8.96
CA VAL A 103 -4.87 14.84 -8.71
C VAL A 103 -4.51 16.07 -7.86
N GLY A 104 -3.22 16.29 -7.61
CA GLY A 104 -2.70 17.50 -6.98
C GLY A 104 -2.86 17.55 -5.46
N VAL A 105 -3.04 16.41 -4.78
CA VAL A 105 -3.08 16.36 -3.30
C VAL A 105 -1.71 16.70 -2.75
N GLY A 106 -1.63 17.75 -1.92
CA GLY A 106 -0.38 18.15 -1.28
C GLY A 106 0.17 17.08 -0.32
N ARG A 107 1.50 16.98 -0.22
CA ARG A 107 2.18 15.94 0.58
C ARG A 107 1.81 15.94 2.07
N LEU A 108 1.55 17.13 2.63
CA LEU A 108 1.10 17.25 4.02
C LEU A 108 -0.26 16.60 4.27
N VAL A 109 -1.15 16.62 3.24
CA VAL A 109 -2.45 15.92 3.30
C VAL A 109 -2.26 14.43 3.03
N GLN A 110 -1.34 14.07 2.16
CA GLN A 110 -1.05 12.66 1.88
C GLN A 110 -0.43 11.94 3.08
N ALA A 111 0.44 12.61 3.87
CA ALA A 111 1.18 11.98 4.97
C ALA A 111 0.28 11.28 6.00
N PRO A 112 -0.79 11.89 6.57
CA PRO A 112 -1.69 11.20 7.48
C PRO A 112 -2.48 10.06 6.78
N ILE A 113 -2.86 10.22 5.51
CA ILE A 113 -3.54 9.16 4.74
C ILE A 113 -2.60 7.96 4.57
N LEU A 114 -1.35 8.19 4.20
CA LEU A 114 -0.33 7.16 4.07
C LEU A 114 0.00 6.51 5.43
N GLY A 115 0.04 7.29 6.51
CA GLY A 115 0.15 6.76 7.87
C GLY A 115 -1.03 5.85 8.25
N THR A 116 -2.24 6.17 7.79
CA THR A 116 -3.41 5.30 7.98
C THR A 116 -3.29 4.01 7.16
N ILE A 117 -2.77 4.06 5.92
CA ILE A 117 -2.49 2.85 5.14
C ILE A 117 -1.45 1.98 5.87
N PHE A 118 -0.39 2.59 6.40
CA PHE A 118 0.65 1.89 7.15
C PHE A 118 0.10 1.15 8.38
N MET A 119 -0.83 1.75 9.12
CA MET A 119 -1.36 1.19 10.36
C MET A 119 -2.60 0.31 10.15
N LEU A 120 -3.45 0.69 9.20
CA LEU A 120 -4.79 0.14 8.98
C LEU A 120 -5.06 0.00 7.46
N GLY A 121 -4.17 -0.66 6.73
CA GLY A 121 -4.13 -0.82 5.28
C GLY A 121 -5.44 -0.57 4.53
N PRO A 122 -6.48 -1.42 4.71
CA PRO A 122 -7.75 -1.27 4.00
C PRO A 122 -8.49 0.04 4.28
N LEU A 123 -8.46 0.55 5.52
CA LEU A 123 -9.09 1.82 5.88
C LEU A 123 -8.38 3.01 5.21
N GLY A 124 -7.05 3.01 5.26
CA GLY A 124 -6.25 4.06 4.61
C GLY A 124 -6.42 4.05 3.08
N PHE A 125 -6.48 2.87 2.47
CA PHE A 125 -6.80 2.72 1.05
C PHE A 125 -8.18 3.31 0.70
N LEU A 126 -9.20 3.04 1.51
CA LEU A 126 -10.53 3.61 1.33
C LEU A 126 -10.52 5.15 1.40
N ILE A 127 -9.86 5.72 2.41
CA ILE A 127 -9.74 7.17 2.58
C ILE A 127 -9.02 7.80 1.38
N ALA A 128 -7.90 7.21 0.94
CA ALA A 128 -7.15 7.68 -0.21
C ALA A 128 -7.99 7.64 -1.50
N GLY A 129 -8.73 6.55 -1.72
CA GLY A 129 -9.62 6.38 -2.87
C GLY A 129 -10.76 7.39 -2.89
N LEU A 130 -11.42 7.61 -1.74
CA LEU A 130 -12.49 8.61 -1.62
C LEU A 130 -11.96 10.04 -1.85
N THR A 131 -10.77 10.36 -1.34
CA THR A 131 -10.12 11.65 -1.58
C THR A 131 -9.87 11.86 -3.08
N GLU A 132 -9.31 10.88 -3.77
CA GLU A 132 -9.07 10.94 -5.21
C GLU A 132 -10.37 11.12 -6.00
N LEU A 133 -11.39 10.30 -5.70
CA LEU A 133 -12.69 10.35 -6.39
C LEU A 133 -13.38 11.71 -6.19
N GLY A 134 -13.37 12.24 -4.97
CA GLY A 134 -13.95 13.55 -4.67
C GLY A 134 -13.30 14.67 -5.45
N LEU A 135 -11.96 14.68 -5.53
CA LEU A 135 -11.24 15.69 -6.29
C LEU A 135 -11.47 15.57 -7.81
N ARG A 136 -11.50 14.35 -8.35
CA ARG A 136 -11.84 14.14 -9.77
C ARG A 136 -13.25 14.61 -10.09
N ALA A 137 -14.22 14.29 -9.25
CA ALA A 137 -15.62 14.72 -9.44
C ALA A 137 -15.75 16.24 -9.39
N SER A 138 -15.07 16.93 -8.47
CA SER A 138 -15.08 18.39 -8.38
C SER A 138 -14.48 19.07 -9.61
N THR A 139 -13.39 18.50 -10.16
CA THR A 139 -12.74 19.02 -11.39
C THR A 139 -13.69 18.90 -12.59
N VAL A 140 -14.32 17.74 -12.77
CA VAL A 140 -15.27 17.51 -13.86
C VAL A 140 -16.47 18.47 -13.74
N TRP A 141 -17.03 18.62 -12.53
CA TRP A 141 -18.15 19.51 -12.29
C TRP A 141 -17.83 20.97 -12.60
N THR A 142 -16.64 21.45 -12.20
CA THR A 142 -16.18 22.81 -12.48
C THR A 142 -16.01 23.04 -13.98
N GLN A 143 -15.41 22.11 -14.71
CA GLN A 143 -15.26 22.21 -16.17
C GLN A 143 -16.61 22.23 -16.88
N THR A 144 -17.55 21.37 -16.48
CA THR A 144 -18.88 21.33 -17.08
C THR A 144 -19.67 22.62 -16.84
N LYS A 145 -19.54 23.21 -15.66
CA LYS A 145 -20.17 24.51 -15.33
C LYS A 145 -19.58 25.65 -16.19
N PHE A 146 -18.27 25.64 -16.40
CA PHE A 146 -17.58 26.64 -17.20
C PHE A 146 -17.98 26.56 -18.68
N LEU A 147 -18.15 25.37 -19.23
CA LEU A 147 -18.59 25.16 -20.62
C LEU A 147 -20.04 25.57 -20.84
N LYS A 148 -20.93 25.33 -19.86
CA LYS A 148 -22.34 25.73 -19.94
C LYS A 148 -22.57 27.24 -19.78
N GLY A 149 -21.63 27.95 -19.12
CA GLY A 149 -21.70 29.39 -18.91
C GLY A 149 -21.10 30.25 -20.02
N LYS A 150 -20.53 29.65 -21.08
CA LYS A 150 -19.94 30.39 -22.18
C LYS A 150 -21.07 30.87 -23.12
N PRO A 151 -21.28 32.21 -23.33
CA PRO A 151 -22.29 32.69 -24.27
C PRO A 151 -21.95 32.20 -25.66
N SER A 152 -22.97 31.74 -26.39
CA SER A 152 -22.85 31.44 -27.82
C SER A 152 -22.30 32.70 -28.56
N ALA A 153 -21.24 32.52 -29.32
CA ALA A 153 -20.71 33.60 -30.13
C ALA A 153 -21.82 34.16 -31.02
N PRO A 154 -22.00 35.51 -31.15
CA PRO A 154 -22.97 36.06 -32.07
C PRO A 154 -22.56 35.70 -33.49
N THR A 155 -23.51 35.15 -34.24
CA THR A 155 -23.41 34.88 -35.69
C THR A 155 -23.36 36.18 -36.48
#